data_9c259e7d87f38d4fccd69bb5aeda7757
#
_entry.id   9c259e7d87f38d4fccd69bb5aeda7757
#
_cell.length_a   1.000
_cell.length_b   1.000
_cell.length_c   1.000
_cell.angle_alpha   90.00
_cell.angle_beta   90.00
_cell.angle_gamma   90.00
#
_symmetry.space_group_name_H-M   'P 1'
#
loop_
_entity.id
_entity.type
_entity.pdbx_description
1 polymer ?
#
loop_
_entity_poly.entity_id
_entity_poly.type
_entity_poly.pdbx_seq_one_letter_code
_entity_poly.pdbx_strand_id
1 'polypeptide(L)' 'MYQFDFIRELQEAAEQAGVHFDPAERTEEELGQLYELFCQDARAYLAEFAGKYLK' A
#
# COMPACT_ATOMS: atom_id res chain seq x y z
N MET A 1 -1.69 7.37 14.56
CA MET A 1 -1.49 5.90 14.53
C MET A 1 -2.63 5.25 13.76
N TYR A 2 -2.31 4.36 12.88
CA TYR A 2 -3.33 3.67 12.09
C TYR A 2 -4.02 2.60 12.92
N GLN A 3 -5.30 2.36 12.68
CA GLN A 3 -6.05 1.33 13.39
C GLN A 3 -5.66 -0.07 12.99
N PHE A 4 -5.02 -0.22 11.84
CA PHE A 4 -4.43 -1.49 11.41
C PHE A 4 -3.10 -1.18 10.75
N ASP A 5 -2.28 -2.21 10.60
CA ASP A 5 -0.96 -2.04 10.04
C ASP A 5 -1.05 -1.99 8.50
N PHE A 6 -1.37 -0.80 8.00
CA PHE A 6 -1.54 -0.59 6.56
C PHE A 6 -0.28 -0.97 5.78
N ILE A 7 0.88 -0.57 6.29
CA ILE A 7 2.15 -0.81 5.60
C ILE A 7 2.41 -2.31 5.45
N ARG A 8 2.20 -3.06 6.51
CA ARG A 8 2.39 -4.51 6.51
C ARG A 8 1.40 -5.19 5.57
N GLU A 9 0.14 -4.78 5.64
CA GLU A 9 -0.89 -5.34 4.78
C GLU A 9 -0.62 -5.03 3.31
N LEU A 10 -0.15 -3.82 3.03
CA LEU A 10 0.20 -3.44 1.67
C LEU A 10 1.40 -4.24 1.17
N GLN A 11 2.39 -4.49 2.04
CA GLN A 11 3.54 -5.29 1.67
C GLN A 11 3.14 -6.70 1.29
N GLU A 12 2.26 -7.32 2.08
CA GLU A 12 1.75 -8.65 1.78
C GLU A 12 0.96 -8.68 0.49
N ALA A 13 0.12 -7.67 0.28
CA ALA A 13 -0.68 -7.57 -0.94
C ALA A 13 0.20 -7.38 -2.17
N ALA A 14 1.24 -6.58 -2.06
CA ALA A 14 2.18 -6.38 -3.17
C ALA A 14 2.87 -7.68 -3.53
N GLU A 15 3.26 -8.46 -2.53
CA GLU A 15 3.88 -9.75 -2.73
C GLU A 15 2.95 -10.69 -3.50
N GLN A 16 1.67 -10.72 -3.12
CA GLN A 16 0.67 -11.53 -3.80
C GLN A 16 0.43 -11.06 -5.23
N ALA A 17 0.54 -9.77 -5.47
CA ALA A 17 0.36 -9.19 -6.79
C ALA A 17 1.62 -9.29 -7.67
N GLY A 18 2.72 -9.80 -7.13
CA GLY A 18 3.98 -9.89 -7.85
C GLY A 18 4.66 -8.54 -8.06
N VAL A 19 4.41 -7.59 -7.15
CA VAL A 19 4.96 -6.24 -7.22
C VAL A 19 5.95 -6.05 -6.08
N HIS A 20 7.11 -5.47 -6.39
CA HIS A 20 8.09 -5.16 -5.37
C HIS A 20 7.66 -3.92 -4.58
N PHE A 21 7.59 -4.06 -3.29
CA PHE A 21 7.31 -2.93 -2.39
C PHE A 21 8.13 -3.08 -1.12
N ASP A 22 9.05 -2.15 -0.91
CA ASP A 22 9.88 -2.11 0.29
C ASP A 22 9.63 -0.79 1.01
N PRO A 23 8.93 -0.81 2.16
CA PRO A 23 8.66 0.42 2.90
C PRO A 23 9.93 1.16 3.32
N ALA A 24 11.04 0.45 3.50
CA ALA A 24 12.30 1.06 3.90
C ALA A 24 12.88 1.95 2.80
N GLU A 25 12.51 1.72 1.56
CA GLU A 25 12.96 2.53 0.42
C GLU A 25 12.09 3.76 0.19
N ARG A 26 11.01 3.91 0.95
CA ARG A 26 10.07 5.00 0.76
C ARG A 26 10.08 5.95 1.95
N THR A 27 9.83 7.22 1.68
CA THR A 27 9.73 8.22 2.73
C THR A 27 8.39 8.13 3.44
N GLU A 28 8.31 8.72 4.65
CA GLU A 28 7.04 8.78 5.37
C GLU A 28 5.97 9.52 4.58
N GLU A 29 6.39 10.55 3.86
CA GLU A 29 5.48 11.32 3.01
C GLU A 29 4.87 10.46 1.92
N GLU A 30 5.70 9.65 1.26
CA GLU A 30 5.21 8.75 0.22
C GLU A 30 4.25 7.70 0.79
N LEU A 31 4.57 7.15 1.95
CA LEU A 31 3.70 6.16 2.59
C LEU A 31 2.37 6.79 3.01
N GLY A 32 2.41 8.02 3.50
CA GLY A 32 1.20 8.76 3.83
C GLY A 32 0.32 9.02 2.62
N GLN A 33 0.92 9.35 1.49
CA GLN A 33 0.18 9.56 0.25
C GLN A 33 -0.48 8.26 -0.23
N LEU A 34 0.22 7.14 -0.09
CA LEU A 34 -0.36 5.84 -0.44
C LEU A 34 -1.56 5.52 0.44
N TYR A 35 -1.46 5.84 1.73
CA TYR A 35 -2.57 5.60 2.64
C TYR A 35 -3.79 6.46 2.27
N GLU A 36 -3.55 7.72 1.92
CA GLU A 36 -4.64 8.60 1.47
C GLU A 36 -5.31 8.06 0.22
N LEU A 37 -4.53 7.61 -0.74
CA LEU A 37 -5.07 7.02 -1.96
C LEU A 37 -5.90 5.78 -1.66
N PHE A 38 -5.44 4.96 -0.73
CA PHE A 38 -6.19 3.78 -0.31
C PHE A 38 -7.52 4.16 0.34
N CYS A 39 -7.51 5.20 1.16
CA CYS A 39 -8.75 5.68 1.79
C CYS A 39 -9.73 6.23 0.77
N GLN A 40 -9.24 6.87 -0.27
CA GLN A 40 -10.09 7.40 -1.34
C GLN A 40 -10.71 6.29 -2.17
N ASP A 41 -9.99 5.21 -2.34
CA ASP A 41 -10.43 4.06 -3.15
C ASP A 41 -10.72 2.88 -2.23
N ALA A 42 -11.59 3.12 -1.25
CA ALA A 42 -11.86 2.16 -0.17
C ALA A 42 -12.52 0.85 -0.63
N ARG A 43 -12.97 0.81 -1.89
CA ARG A 43 -13.61 -0.39 -2.44
C ARG A 43 -12.61 -1.35 -3.08
N ALA A 44 -11.40 -0.87 -3.32
CA ALA A 44 -10.38 -1.71 -3.95
C ALA A 44 -9.75 -2.64 -2.93
N TYR A 45 -9.52 -3.87 -3.34
CA TYR A 45 -8.71 -4.78 -2.53
C TYR A 45 -7.26 -4.30 -2.56
N LEU A 46 -6.53 -4.54 -1.47
CA LEU A 46 -5.14 -4.15 -1.38
C LEU A 46 -4.29 -4.74 -2.51
N ALA A 47 -4.59 -5.95 -2.94
CA ALA A 47 -3.84 -6.55 -4.04
C ALA A 47 -4.03 -5.77 -5.34
N GLU A 48 -5.25 -5.32 -5.62
CA GLU A 48 -5.51 -4.48 -6.78
C GLU A 48 -4.86 -3.12 -6.65
N PHE A 49 -4.91 -2.56 -5.45
CA PHE A 49 -4.28 -1.29 -5.16
C PHE A 49 -2.77 -1.37 -5.39
N ALA A 50 -2.15 -2.44 -4.91
CA ALA A 50 -0.71 -2.65 -5.09
C ALA A 50 -0.35 -2.75 -6.58
N GLY A 51 -1.12 -3.50 -7.34
CA GLY A 51 -0.89 -3.63 -8.77
C GLY A 51 -1.08 -2.33 -9.54
N LYS A 52 -1.97 -1.47 -9.05
CA LYS A 52 -2.28 -0.21 -9.72
C LYS A 52 -1.29 0.90 -9.39
N TYR A 53 -0.86 1.00 -8.14
CA TYR A 53 -0.09 2.14 -7.66
C TYR A 53 1.37 1.83 -7.35
N LEU A 54 1.72 0.57 -7.15
CA LEU A 54 3.09 0.18 -6.80
C LEU A 54 3.87 -0.41 -7.98
N LYS A 55 3.21 -0.57 -9.08
CA LYS A 55 3.82 -1.19 -10.24
C LYS A 55 4.75 -0.24 -10.98
#